data_f4d47c1cdd0ffef0cd627415547e685d
#
_entry.id   f4d47c1cdd0ffef0cd627415547e685d
#
_cell.length_a   1.000
_cell.length_b   1.000
_cell.length_c   1.000
_cell.angle_alpha   90.00
_cell.angle_beta   90.00
_cell.angle_gamma   90.00
#
_symmetry.space_group_name_H-M   'P 1'
#
loop_
_entity.id
_entity.type
_entity.pdbx_description
1 polymer ?
#
loop_
_entity_poly.entity_id
_entity_poly.type
_entity_poly.pdbx_seq_one_letter_code
_entity_poly.pdbx_strand_id
1 'polypeptide(L)'
;YSTLPNTLPEGGSRYNVHGYCFRHEPSDDPLRMQAFRMQEFVYVGDPEGAKEHRATWTRVAHEIFVKLQLLADDVPANDPFFGRTGKMLASNQLEENLKTELVVRLYGDLDDGTALLSCNNHQDHFGTGFDISTADGEPAHSACVGIGMDRITLALFAIHGIDSAYWPAPVRAALALEK
;
A
#
# COMPACT_ATOMS: atom_id res chain seq x y z
N TYR A 1 -9.60 3.20 -12.51
CA TYR A 1 -10.18 2.12 -13.34
C TYR A 1 -11.15 2.65 -14.38
N SER A 2 -12.08 3.54 -14.05
CA SER A 2 -13.09 4.10 -14.98
C SER A 2 -12.53 4.78 -16.25
N THR A 3 -11.25 5.04 -16.33
CA THR A 3 -10.55 5.66 -17.49
C THR A 3 -9.71 4.67 -18.27
N LEU A 4 -9.69 3.39 -17.86
CA LEU A 4 -8.94 2.35 -18.57
C LEU A 4 -9.73 1.86 -19.78
N PRO A 5 -9.04 1.32 -20.80
CA PRO A 5 -9.73 0.66 -21.91
C PRO A 5 -10.40 -0.62 -21.41
N ASN A 6 -11.53 -0.99 -22.02
CA ASN A 6 -12.23 -2.23 -21.68
C ASN A 6 -11.42 -3.49 -21.96
N THR A 7 -10.48 -3.43 -22.91
CA THR A 7 -9.54 -4.53 -23.19
C THR A 7 -8.13 -4.03 -23.01
N LEU A 8 -7.37 -4.73 -22.17
CA LEU A 8 -5.96 -4.40 -21.88
C LEU A 8 -5.02 -5.01 -22.94
N PRO A 9 -3.83 -4.43 -23.13
CA PRO A 9 -2.80 -5.03 -23.97
C PRO A 9 -2.29 -6.35 -23.33
N GLU A 10 -1.65 -7.17 -24.13
CA GLU A 10 -0.93 -8.36 -23.66
C GLU A 10 0.08 -7.97 -22.57
N GLY A 11 0.15 -8.76 -21.49
CA GLY A 11 0.98 -8.47 -20.31
C GLY A 11 0.42 -7.40 -19.36
N GLY A 12 -0.79 -6.90 -19.62
CA GLY A 12 -1.49 -5.95 -18.76
C GLY A 12 -0.89 -4.53 -18.78
N SER A 13 -1.24 -3.75 -17.79
CA SER A 13 -0.81 -2.36 -17.67
C SER A 13 -0.36 -2.04 -16.25
N ARG A 14 0.63 -1.13 -16.13
CA ARG A 14 1.17 -0.66 -14.85
C ARG A 14 1.01 0.85 -14.75
N TYR A 15 0.59 1.29 -13.58
CA TYR A 15 0.33 2.70 -13.30
C TYR A 15 1.06 3.14 -12.04
N ASN A 16 1.58 4.36 -12.11
CA ASN A 16 2.13 5.07 -10.98
C ASN A 16 1.19 6.23 -10.66
N VAL A 17 0.56 6.20 -9.49
CA VAL A 17 -0.43 7.18 -9.06
C VAL A 17 0.09 7.92 -7.84
N HIS A 18 0.07 9.24 -7.90
CA HIS A 18 0.42 10.12 -6.79
C HIS A 18 -0.70 11.12 -6.55
N GLY A 19 -1.14 11.27 -5.31
CA GLY A 19 -2.23 12.17 -4.99
C GLY A 19 -2.54 12.25 -3.50
N TYR A 20 -3.51 13.08 -3.17
CA TYR A 20 -4.06 13.17 -1.82
C TYR A 20 -5.19 12.17 -1.64
N CYS A 21 -5.15 11.44 -0.51
CA CYS A 21 -6.27 10.67 0.00
C CYS A 21 -6.95 11.42 1.13
N PHE A 22 -8.27 11.35 1.15
CA PHE A 22 -9.10 11.98 2.17
C PHE A 22 -9.92 10.91 2.88
N ARG A 23 -9.87 10.91 4.22
CA ARG A 23 -10.61 9.97 5.07
C ARG A 23 -11.36 10.72 6.15
N HIS A 24 -12.63 10.43 6.31
CA HIS A 24 -13.43 10.95 7.42
C HIS A 24 -13.32 10.01 8.63
N GLU A 25 -12.13 9.95 9.21
CA GLU A 25 -11.79 9.14 10.38
C GLU A 25 -11.14 10.03 11.44
N PRO A 26 -11.91 10.83 12.22
CA PRO A 26 -11.35 11.67 13.26
C PRO A 26 -10.61 10.83 14.29
N SER A 27 -9.39 11.21 14.63
CA SER A 27 -8.54 10.50 15.59
C SER A 27 -7.57 11.46 16.24
N ASP A 28 -7.25 11.22 17.51
CA ASP A 28 -6.19 11.91 18.24
C ASP A 28 -4.79 11.38 17.88
N ASP A 29 -4.71 10.25 17.16
CA ASP A 29 -3.46 9.70 16.66
C ASP A 29 -2.95 10.55 15.48
N PRO A 30 -1.77 11.22 15.60
CA PRO A 30 -1.22 12.06 14.55
C PRO A 30 -0.91 11.32 13.24
N LEU A 31 -0.79 9.99 13.26
CA LEU A 31 -0.59 9.16 12.09
C LEU A 31 -1.90 8.81 11.36
N ARG A 32 -3.06 9.02 12.00
CA ARG A 32 -4.39 8.85 11.41
C ARG A 32 -4.90 10.16 10.81
N MET A 33 -4.13 10.72 9.88
CA MET A 33 -4.47 11.97 9.20
C MET A 33 -5.73 11.81 8.35
N GLN A 34 -6.59 12.83 8.34
CA GLN A 34 -7.78 12.89 7.49
C GLN A 34 -7.45 13.24 6.03
N ALA A 35 -6.30 13.84 5.78
CA ALA A 35 -5.77 14.13 4.45
C ALA A 35 -4.27 13.83 4.43
N PHE A 36 -3.83 13.00 3.50
CA PHE A 36 -2.42 12.62 3.37
C PHE A 36 -2.08 12.24 1.94
N ARG A 37 -0.81 12.30 1.60
CA ARG A 37 -0.31 11.93 0.28
C ARG A 37 -0.05 10.44 0.21
N MET A 38 -0.52 9.85 -0.88
CA MET A 38 -0.26 8.47 -1.25
C MET A 38 0.56 8.39 -2.52
N GLN A 39 1.48 7.45 -2.54
CA GLN A 39 2.12 6.96 -3.74
C GLN A 39 1.64 5.53 -3.96
N GLU A 40 1.10 5.23 -5.15
CA GLU A 40 0.59 3.91 -5.46
C GLU A 40 1.20 3.38 -6.75
N PHE A 41 1.57 2.11 -6.73
CA PHE A 41 1.98 1.36 -7.91
C PHE A 41 0.94 0.27 -8.15
N VAL A 42 0.29 0.36 -9.30
CA VAL A 42 -0.88 -0.48 -9.64
C VAL A 42 -0.55 -1.32 -10.86
N TYR A 43 -0.93 -2.60 -10.81
CA TYR A 43 -0.98 -3.50 -11.96
C TYR A 43 -2.43 -3.86 -12.25
N VAL A 44 -2.78 -3.92 -13.54
CA VAL A 44 -4.07 -4.45 -14.01
C VAL A 44 -3.77 -5.35 -15.21
N GLY A 45 -4.19 -6.62 -15.14
CA GLY A 45 -3.90 -7.60 -16.18
C GLY A 45 -4.32 -9.01 -15.78
N ASP A 46 -3.49 -9.99 -16.08
CA ASP A 46 -3.75 -11.39 -15.75
C ASP A 46 -3.54 -11.72 -14.25
N PRO A 47 -4.09 -12.84 -13.75
CA PRO A 47 -3.98 -13.22 -12.34
C PRO A 47 -2.54 -13.42 -11.85
N GLU A 48 -1.66 -14.00 -12.68
CA GLU A 48 -0.28 -14.27 -12.28
C GLU A 48 0.54 -12.99 -12.22
N GLY A 49 0.36 -12.07 -13.17
CA GLY A 49 0.97 -10.75 -13.11
C GLY A 49 0.54 -9.94 -11.89
N ALA A 50 -0.71 -10.05 -11.44
CA ALA A 50 -1.19 -9.43 -10.23
C ALA A 50 -0.50 -10.00 -8.97
N LYS A 51 -0.34 -11.32 -8.87
CA LYS A 51 0.37 -11.99 -7.78
C LYS A 51 1.86 -11.60 -7.77
N GLU A 52 2.51 -11.63 -8.95
CA GLU A 52 3.91 -11.26 -9.08
C GLU A 52 4.16 -9.79 -8.71
N HIS A 53 3.28 -8.88 -9.15
CA HIS A 53 3.34 -7.46 -8.80
C HIS A 53 3.30 -7.27 -7.28
N ARG A 54 2.33 -7.89 -6.61
CA ARG A 54 2.22 -7.83 -5.15
C ARG A 54 3.47 -8.38 -4.47
N ALA A 55 3.93 -9.57 -4.85
CA ALA A 55 5.11 -10.20 -4.26
C ALA A 55 6.38 -9.36 -4.45
N THR A 56 6.59 -8.83 -5.65
CA THR A 56 7.72 -7.96 -5.96
C THR A 56 7.72 -6.71 -5.09
N TRP A 57 6.57 -6.02 -5.00
CA TRP A 57 6.48 -4.80 -4.23
C TRP A 57 6.52 -5.01 -2.72
N THR A 58 6.04 -6.17 -2.21
CA THR A 58 6.25 -6.54 -0.80
C THR A 58 7.74 -6.64 -0.49
N ARG A 59 8.52 -7.32 -1.35
CA ARG A 59 9.98 -7.42 -1.18
C ARG A 59 10.66 -6.05 -1.27
N VAL A 60 10.30 -5.23 -2.26
CA VAL A 60 10.84 -3.86 -2.42
C VAL A 60 10.50 -3.00 -1.21
N ALA A 61 9.29 -3.12 -0.66
CA ALA A 61 8.89 -2.41 0.54
C ALA A 61 9.78 -2.75 1.73
N HIS A 62 10.07 -4.02 1.97
CA HIS A 62 11.01 -4.43 3.02
C HIS A 62 12.41 -3.85 2.80
N GLU A 63 12.93 -3.87 1.57
CA GLU A 63 14.22 -3.29 1.25
C GLU A 63 14.25 -1.76 1.54
N ILE A 64 13.16 -1.06 1.25
CA ILE A 64 13.01 0.37 1.56
C ILE A 64 13.02 0.57 3.08
N PHE A 65 12.22 -0.18 3.83
CA PHE A 65 12.13 -0.04 5.28
C PHE A 65 13.46 -0.35 5.98
N VAL A 66 14.19 -1.37 5.51
CA VAL A 66 15.54 -1.66 6.00
C VAL A 66 16.49 -0.48 5.76
N LYS A 67 16.48 0.12 4.56
CA LYS A 67 17.31 1.30 4.25
C LYS A 67 16.94 2.52 5.09
N LEU A 68 15.66 2.68 5.40
CA LEU A 68 15.15 3.74 6.25
C LEU A 68 15.31 3.44 7.74
N GLN A 69 15.79 2.25 8.10
CA GLN A 69 15.90 1.75 9.46
C GLN A 69 14.57 1.82 10.23
N LEU A 70 13.48 1.53 9.53
CA LEU A 70 12.15 1.37 10.10
C LEU A 70 11.90 -0.12 10.34
N LEU A 71 11.72 -0.50 11.61
CA LEU A 71 11.34 -1.88 11.96
C LEU A 71 9.85 -2.04 11.73
N ALA A 72 9.48 -2.84 10.73
CA ALA A 72 8.09 -3.10 10.39
C ALA A 72 7.75 -4.57 10.51
N ASP A 73 6.55 -4.84 10.99
CA ASP A 73 5.93 -6.16 11.02
C ASP A 73 4.97 -6.31 9.83
N ASP A 74 4.93 -7.52 9.23
CA ASP A 74 3.92 -7.88 8.26
C ASP A 74 2.64 -8.29 8.99
N VAL A 75 1.57 -7.55 8.77
CA VAL A 75 0.28 -7.83 9.39
C VAL A 75 -0.76 -8.12 8.29
N PRO A 76 -1.37 -9.30 8.29
CA PRO A 76 -2.54 -9.55 7.46
C PRO A 76 -3.66 -8.56 7.79
N ALA A 77 -4.25 -7.95 6.79
CA ALA A 77 -5.25 -6.92 6.98
C ALA A 77 -6.45 -7.10 6.04
N ASN A 78 -7.48 -6.35 6.30
CA ASN A 78 -8.64 -6.21 5.44
C ASN A 78 -9.01 -4.74 5.28
N ASP A 79 -9.77 -4.44 4.23
CA ASP A 79 -10.34 -3.12 4.07
C ASP A 79 -11.63 -2.98 4.90
N PRO A 80 -11.94 -1.77 5.39
CA PRO A 80 -13.19 -1.53 6.13
C PRO A 80 -14.37 -1.49 5.13
N PHE A 81 -14.86 -2.66 4.78
CA PHE A 81 -16.07 -2.78 3.94
C PHE A 81 -17.34 -2.58 4.77
N PHE A 82 -18.32 -1.88 4.21
CA PHE A 82 -19.58 -1.60 4.88
C PHE A 82 -20.69 -2.56 4.46
N GLY A 83 -21.58 -2.89 5.41
CA GLY A 83 -22.73 -3.74 5.18
C GLY A 83 -22.46 -5.24 5.26
N ARG A 84 -23.50 -6.06 4.93
CA ARG A 84 -23.43 -7.53 5.04
C ARG A 84 -22.46 -8.14 4.03
N THR A 85 -22.50 -7.70 2.79
CA THR A 85 -21.58 -8.12 1.73
C THR A 85 -20.15 -7.71 2.04
N GLY A 86 -19.95 -6.53 2.64
CA GLY A 86 -18.65 -6.05 3.04
C GLY A 86 -17.96 -6.93 4.09
N LYS A 87 -18.71 -7.49 5.05
CA LYS A 87 -18.17 -8.44 6.03
C LYS A 87 -17.66 -9.73 5.40
N MET A 88 -18.36 -10.24 4.39
CA MET A 88 -17.89 -11.41 3.64
C MET A 88 -16.62 -11.12 2.85
N LEU A 89 -16.55 -9.98 2.18
CA LEU A 89 -15.33 -9.56 1.45
C LEU A 89 -14.13 -9.39 2.39
N ALA A 90 -14.34 -8.80 3.57
CA ALA A 90 -13.30 -8.66 4.58
C ALA A 90 -12.80 -10.02 5.10
N SER A 91 -13.71 -10.98 5.35
CA SER A 91 -13.35 -12.34 5.75
C SER A 91 -12.53 -13.03 4.67
N ASN A 92 -12.95 -12.97 3.42
CA ASN A 92 -12.23 -13.57 2.29
C ASN A 92 -10.83 -12.95 2.12
N GLN A 93 -10.68 -11.63 2.27
CA GLN A 93 -9.36 -10.98 2.21
C GLN A 93 -8.38 -11.54 3.24
N LEU A 94 -8.85 -11.78 4.48
CA LEU A 94 -8.03 -12.35 5.53
C LEU A 94 -7.71 -13.82 5.28
N GLU A 95 -8.72 -14.63 4.94
CA GLU A 95 -8.56 -16.07 4.70
C GLU A 95 -7.61 -16.36 3.53
N GLU A 96 -7.69 -15.57 2.45
CA GLU A 96 -6.83 -15.71 1.28
C GLU A 96 -5.54 -14.89 1.36
N ASN A 97 -5.31 -14.18 2.47
CA ASN A 97 -4.15 -13.29 2.67
C ASN A 97 -3.95 -12.31 1.49
N LEU A 98 -5.04 -11.69 1.04
CA LEU A 98 -5.03 -10.80 -0.13
C LEU A 98 -4.43 -9.42 0.17
N LYS A 99 -4.37 -9.02 1.44
CA LYS A 99 -3.82 -7.74 1.88
C LYS A 99 -2.80 -7.95 3.00
N THR A 100 -1.62 -7.35 2.84
CA THR A 100 -0.60 -7.26 3.87
C THR A 100 -0.26 -5.80 4.12
N GLU A 101 -0.20 -5.40 5.37
CA GLU A 101 0.26 -4.08 5.78
C GLU A 101 1.63 -4.18 6.45
N LEU A 102 2.53 -3.24 6.13
CA LEU A 102 3.76 -3.04 6.86
C LEU A 102 3.49 -2.03 7.97
N VAL A 103 3.53 -2.54 9.20
CA VAL A 103 3.13 -1.83 10.41
C VAL A 103 4.36 -1.49 11.25
N VAL A 104 4.47 -0.23 11.67
CA VAL A 104 5.54 0.25 12.55
C VAL A 104 4.94 0.68 13.88
N ARG A 105 5.57 0.29 15.00
CA ARG A 105 5.20 0.74 16.35
C ARG A 105 6.03 1.95 16.72
N LEU A 106 5.38 3.10 16.88
CA LEU A 106 6.03 4.36 17.19
C LEU A 106 5.88 4.78 18.66
N TYR A 107 4.90 4.22 19.36
CA TYR A 107 4.55 4.58 20.73
C TYR A 107 4.90 3.50 21.76
N GLY A 108 5.81 2.59 21.38
CA GLY A 108 6.25 1.47 22.22
C GLY A 108 5.15 0.42 22.41
N ASP A 109 5.12 -0.17 23.62
CA ASP A 109 4.19 -1.27 23.96
C ASP A 109 2.71 -0.84 24.05
N LEU A 110 2.44 0.47 23.99
CA LEU A 110 1.08 1.03 23.99
C LEU A 110 0.48 1.15 22.59
N ASP A 111 1.22 0.72 21.57
CA ASP A 111 0.85 0.92 20.16
C ASP A 111 0.59 -0.43 19.50
N ASP A 112 -0.61 -0.62 18.98
CA ASP A 112 -0.94 -1.75 18.08
C ASP A 112 -0.24 -1.62 16.72
N GLY A 113 0.44 -0.51 16.51
CA GLY A 113 1.17 -0.17 15.31
C GLY A 113 0.33 0.57 14.26
N THR A 114 1.02 1.31 13.41
CA THR A 114 0.41 2.04 12.32
C THR A 114 0.92 1.52 10.97
N ALA A 115 -0.01 1.20 10.08
CA ALA A 115 0.31 0.82 8.72
C ALA A 115 0.87 2.00 7.94
N LEU A 116 2.10 1.88 7.48
CA LEU A 116 2.77 2.88 6.64
C LEU A 116 2.66 2.55 5.16
N LEU A 117 2.47 1.27 4.84
CA LEU A 117 2.38 0.74 3.48
C LEU A 117 1.44 -0.47 3.47
N SER A 118 0.73 -0.66 2.36
CA SER A 118 -0.11 -1.84 2.13
C SER A 118 0.14 -2.44 0.76
N CYS A 119 0.15 -3.78 0.68
CA CYS A 119 0.25 -4.55 -0.55
C CYS A 119 -1.03 -5.36 -0.72
N ASN A 120 -1.76 -5.11 -1.81
CA ASN A 120 -3.08 -5.67 -2.04
C ASN A 120 -3.13 -6.48 -3.34
N ASN A 121 -3.85 -7.60 -3.32
CA ASN A 121 -4.34 -8.28 -4.51
C ASN A 121 -5.87 -8.17 -4.50
N HIS A 122 -6.44 -7.49 -5.48
CA HIS A 122 -7.88 -7.26 -5.56
C HIS A 122 -8.59 -8.37 -6.36
N GLN A 123 -7.82 -9.33 -6.86
CA GLN A 123 -8.33 -10.35 -7.78
C GLN A 123 -9.07 -9.68 -8.97
N ASP A 124 -10.19 -10.20 -9.40
CA ASP A 124 -11.00 -9.69 -10.51
C ASP A 124 -12.03 -8.62 -10.10
N HIS A 125 -12.01 -8.18 -8.83
CA HIS A 125 -13.03 -7.28 -8.29
C HIS A 125 -13.22 -6.01 -9.13
N PHE A 126 -12.12 -5.35 -9.51
CA PHE A 126 -12.18 -4.14 -10.33
C PHE A 126 -12.33 -4.46 -11.83
N GLY A 127 -11.78 -5.57 -12.31
CA GLY A 127 -12.01 -6.04 -13.68
C GLY A 127 -13.49 -6.24 -13.95
N THR A 128 -14.14 -7.00 -13.10
CA THR A 128 -15.59 -7.24 -13.19
C THR A 128 -16.41 -5.96 -12.95
N GLY A 129 -16.00 -5.16 -11.92
CA GLY A 129 -16.75 -3.95 -11.55
C GLY A 129 -16.71 -2.82 -12.59
N PHE A 130 -15.67 -2.76 -13.42
CA PHE A 130 -15.44 -1.72 -14.43
C PHE A 130 -15.43 -2.24 -15.88
N ASP A 131 -15.83 -3.51 -16.08
CA ASP A 131 -15.87 -4.17 -17.39
C ASP A 131 -14.52 -4.08 -18.12
N ILE A 132 -13.45 -4.45 -17.40
CA ILE A 132 -12.09 -4.49 -17.92
C ILE A 132 -11.67 -5.94 -18.10
N SER A 133 -11.26 -6.31 -19.32
CA SER A 133 -10.77 -7.63 -19.67
C SER A 133 -9.31 -7.62 -20.09
N THR A 134 -8.65 -8.75 -19.93
CA THR A 134 -7.35 -9.05 -20.51
C THR A 134 -7.45 -9.23 -22.04
N ALA A 135 -6.33 -9.35 -22.72
CA ALA A 135 -6.30 -9.50 -24.18
C ALA A 135 -7.03 -10.77 -24.67
N ASP A 136 -7.12 -11.80 -23.85
CA ASP A 136 -7.82 -13.06 -24.11
C ASP A 136 -9.30 -13.05 -23.71
N GLY A 137 -9.79 -11.92 -23.18
CA GLY A 137 -11.23 -11.70 -22.88
C GLY A 137 -11.65 -12.08 -21.46
N GLU A 138 -10.73 -12.58 -20.62
CA GLU A 138 -11.05 -12.91 -19.23
C GLU A 138 -11.10 -11.62 -18.36
N PRO A 139 -11.87 -11.60 -17.25
CA PRO A 139 -11.89 -10.47 -16.35
C PRO A 139 -10.49 -10.13 -15.85
N ALA A 140 -10.11 -8.86 -15.92
CA ALA A 140 -8.78 -8.42 -15.48
C ALA A 140 -8.64 -8.50 -13.95
N HIS A 141 -7.53 -9.04 -13.49
CA HIS A 141 -7.10 -8.96 -12.09
C HIS A 141 -6.32 -7.69 -11.83
N SER A 142 -6.27 -7.26 -10.58
CA SER A 142 -5.44 -6.12 -10.20
C SER A 142 -4.75 -6.31 -8.87
N ALA A 143 -3.61 -5.64 -8.74
CA ALA A 143 -2.88 -5.54 -7.49
C ALA A 143 -2.33 -4.13 -7.34
N CYS A 144 -2.20 -3.65 -6.11
CA CYS A 144 -1.55 -2.39 -5.84
C CYS A 144 -0.67 -2.46 -4.58
N VAL A 145 0.29 -1.56 -4.54
CA VAL A 145 0.98 -1.18 -3.32
C VAL A 145 0.72 0.30 -3.06
N GLY A 146 0.24 0.60 -1.86
CA GLY A 146 -0.05 1.97 -1.43
C GLY A 146 0.93 2.39 -0.34
N ILE A 147 1.64 3.49 -0.56
CA ILE A 147 2.67 4.04 0.32
C ILE A 147 2.16 5.34 0.92
N GLY A 148 1.95 5.37 2.24
CA GLY A 148 1.55 6.57 2.97
C GLY A 148 2.72 7.51 3.19
N MET A 149 2.95 8.44 2.26
CA MET A 149 4.14 9.31 2.25
C MET A 149 4.27 10.14 3.54
N ASP A 150 3.18 10.76 3.98
CA ASP A 150 3.20 11.59 5.18
C ASP A 150 3.34 10.74 6.45
N ARG A 151 2.79 9.52 6.48
CA ARG A 151 2.98 8.58 7.59
C ARG A 151 4.43 8.14 7.70
N ILE A 152 5.07 7.78 6.59
CA ILE A 152 6.51 7.44 6.58
C ILE A 152 7.34 8.62 7.04
N THR A 153 7.02 9.84 6.59
CA THR A 153 7.72 11.05 7.00
C THR A 153 7.64 11.26 8.51
N LEU A 154 6.44 11.14 9.11
CA LEU A 154 6.27 11.25 10.55
C LEU A 154 6.98 10.13 11.32
N ALA A 155 6.96 8.89 10.81
CA ALA A 155 7.67 7.77 11.39
C ALA A 155 9.19 8.02 11.42
N LEU A 156 9.75 8.57 10.35
CA LEU A 156 11.17 8.94 10.29
C LEU A 156 11.52 10.00 11.34
N PHE A 157 10.70 11.04 11.50
CA PHE A 157 10.90 12.04 12.54
C PHE A 157 10.76 11.46 13.95
N ALA A 158 9.81 10.57 14.17
CA ALA A 158 9.60 9.95 15.47
C ALA A 158 10.78 9.05 15.87
N ILE A 159 11.36 8.31 14.92
CA ILE A 159 12.44 7.35 15.18
C ILE A 159 13.82 8.02 15.16
N HIS A 160 14.07 8.92 14.21
CA HIS A 160 15.39 9.49 13.98
C HIS A 160 15.56 10.92 14.49
N GLY A 161 14.48 11.54 15.00
CA GLY A 161 14.50 12.91 15.52
C GLY A 161 14.13 13.96 14.47
N ILE A 162 13.89 15.19 14.93
CA ILE A 162 13.34 16.29 14.12
C ILE A 162 14.36 16.85 13.12
N ASP A 163 15.65 16.83 13.45
CA ASP A 163 16.70 17.38 12.59
C ASP A 163 17.34 16.27 11.76
N SER A 164 17.01 16.26 10.46
CA SER A 164 17.50 15.26 9.51
C SER A 164 19.03 15.29 9.30
N ALA A 165 19.72 16.34 9.69
CA ALA A 165 21.18 16.41 9.63
C ALA A 165 21.85 15.38 10.56
N TYR A 166 21.17 14.98 11.63
CA TYR A 166 21.64 13.99 12.61
C TYR A 166 21.10 12.57 12.35
N TRP A 167 20.32 12.36 11.31
CA TRP A 167 19.83 11.04 10.96
C TRP A 167 20.98 10.10 10.58
N PRO A 168 20.84 8.77 10.76
CA PRO A 168 21.87 7.82 10.37
C PRO A 168 22.30 8.00 8.91
N ALA A 169 23.60 7.94 8.63
CA ALA A 169 24.12 8.15 7.28
C ALA A 169 23.45 7.27 6.20
N PRO A 170 23.14 5.97 6.45
CA PRO A 170 22.42 5.15 5.48
C PRO A 170 21.01 5.68 5.16
N VAL A 171 20.31 6.24 6.16
CA VAL A 171 18.97 6.82 5.98
C VAL A 171 19.05 8.10 5.15
N ARG A 172 20.01 8.97 5.46
CA ARG A 172 20.24 10.19 4.69
C ARG A 172 20.61 9.89 3.24
N ALA A 173 21.47 8.90 3.01
CA ALA A 173 21.84 8.45 1.67
C ALA A 173 20.63 7.89 0.91
N ALA A 174 19.81 7.06 1.56
CA ALA A 174 18.59 6.49 0.94
C ALA A 174 17.56 7.56 0.52
N LEU A 175 17.53 8.69 1.24
CA LEU A 175 16.62 9.81 0.99
C LEU A 175 17.29 10.95 0.19
N ALA A 176 18.50 10.77 -0.27
CA ALA A 176 19.29 11.78 -0.99
C ALA A 176 19.39 13.13 -0.22
N LEU A 177 19.49 13.08 1.11
CA LEU A 177 19.64 14.24 1.98
C LEU A 177 21.09 14.68 2.16
N GLU A 178 22.03 13.98 1.55
CA GLU A 178 23.44 14.38 1.54
C GLU A 178 23.66 15.51 0.52
N LYS A 179 24.10 16.63 1.01
CA LYS A 179 24.65 17.75 0.23
C LYS A 179 26.07 18.00 0.62
#